data_02e362cab337df66779fd32b331339d8
#
_entry.id   02e362cab337df66779fd32b331339d8
#
_cell.length_a   1.000
_cell.length_b   1.000
_cell.length_c   1.000
_cell.angle_alpha   90.00
_cell.angle_beta   90.00
_cell.angle_gamma   90.00
#
_symmetry.space_group_name_H-M   'P 1'
#
loop_
_entity.id
_entity.type
_entity.pdbx_description
1 polymer ?
#
loop_
_entity_poly.entity_id
_entity_poly.type
_entity_poly.pdbx_seq_one_letter_code
_entity_poly.pdbx_strand_id
1 'polypeptide(L)'
;MRLLQSLTRGLKALDILREADAPLRLTHIAELLDVDKSNASHILKTLVAAGYASQNSSRRYSAVSQKTCSTNQHSLTEVIACKEICRPALEEIVQTTGECAHLAVLVEDRVWYIDKVDSLRPLKVDHPIGSLSPLHCTALGKAFLAFGNAKIPSELRIYTHKTIVNLPHLHRELLQT
;
A
#
# COMPACT_ATOMS: atom_id res chain seq x y z
N MET A 1 -4.96 33.72 1.89
CA MET A 1 -5.12 32.44 2.65
C MET A 1 -4.02 32.40 3.72
N ARG A 2 -4.35 32.23 4.99
CA ARG A 2 -3.36 32.24 6.08
C ARG A 2 -2.86 30.81 6.28
N LEU A 3 -1.61 30.52 5.88
CA LEU A 3 -0.99 29.22 6.06
C LEU A 3 -0.53 29.03 7.52
N LEU A 4 -0.63 27.81 8.04
CA LEU A 4 -0.09 27.42 9.35
C LEU A 4 1.43 27.23 9.24
N GLN A 5 2.18 28.24 9.72
CA GLN A 5 3.65 28.25 9.60
C GLN A 5 4.33 27.02 10.23
N SER A 6 3.84 26.53 11.38
CA SER A 6 4.36 25.35 12.05
C SER A 6 4.20 24.09 11.20
N LEU A 7 3.05 23.91 10.55
CA LEU A 7 2.80 22.77 9.66
C LEU A 7 3.69 22.87 8.41
N THR A 8 3.78 24.06 7.80
CA THR A 8 4.63 24.30 6.62
C THR A 8 6.09 23.98 6.92
N ARG A 9 6.61 24.41 8.08
CA ARG A 9 7.98 24.10 8.52
C ARG A 9 8.18 22.62 8.80
N GLY A 10 7.18 21.94 9.39
CA GLY A 10 7.22 20.50 9.63
C GLY A 10 7.30 19.68 8.34
N LEU A 11 6.49 20.03 7.33
CA LEU A 11 6.52 19.39 6.01
C LEU A 11 7.85 19.64 5.30
N LYS A 12 8.38 20.89 5.29
CA LYS A 12 9.70 21.19 4.73
C LYS A 12 10.82 20.41 5.41
N ALA A 13 10.76 20.25 6.75
CA ALA A 13 11.74 19.43 7.48
C ALA A 13 11.71 17.98 7.03
N LEU A 14 10.52 17.44 6.79
CA LEU A 14 10.36 16.07 6.30
C LEU A 14 10.91 15.90 4.88
N ASP A 15 10.68 16.88 3.99
CA ASP A 15 11.22 16.87 2.62
C ASP A 15 12.76 16.91 2.64
N ILE A 16 13.35 17.81 3.43
CA ILE A 16 14.82 17.88 3.62
C ILE A 16 15.39 16.53 4.09
N LEU A 17 14.72 15.87 5.03
CA LEU A 17 15.16 14.55 5.52
C LEU A 17 15.00 13.44 4.49
N ARG A 18 14.04 13.54 3.59
CA ARG A 18 13.78 12.54 2.52
C ARG A 18 14.76 12.67 1.36
N GLU A 19 15.14 13.90 1.02
CA GLU A 19 16.07 14.20 -0.06
C GLU A 19 17.55 13.99 0.35
N ALA A 20 17.83 13.84 1.63
CA ALA A 20 19.17 13.67 2.14
C ALA A 20 19.68 12.23 1.96
N ASP A 21 20.83 12.07 1.28
CA ASP A 21 21.50 10.79 1.10
C ASP A 21 22.07 10.19 2.41
N ALA A 22 22.20 11.01 3.46
CA ALA A 22 22.77 10.60 4.75
C ALA A 22 22.09 11.31 5.93
N PRO A 23 22.12 10.72 7.15
CA PRO A 23 21.53 11.33 8.33
C PRO A 23 22.09 12.72 8.64
N LEU A 24 21.23 13.71 8.84
CA LEU A 24 21.58 15.13 9.03
C LEU A 24 21.69 15.53 10.50
N ARG A 25 22.52 16.51 10.79
CA ARG A 25 22.61 17.13 12.14
C ARG A 25 21.53 18.18 12.32
N LEU A 26 21.05 18.39 13.55
CA LEU A 26 20.09 19.42 13.92
C LEU A 26 20.47 20.80 13.38
N THR A 27 21.76 21.18 13.47
CA THR A 27 22.27 22.47 13.01
C THR A 27 22.06 22.67 11.52
N HIS A 28 22.36 21.66 10.72
CA HIS A 28 22.20 21.71 9.27
C HIS A 28 20.73 21.80 8.85
N ILE A 29 19.86 21.07 9.55
CA ILE A 29 18.40 21.13 9.30
C ILE A 29 17.86 22.51 9.69
N ALA A 30 18.32 23.10 10.78
CA ALA A 30 17.93 24.45 11.21
C ALA A 30 18.31 25.51 10.17
N GLU A 31 19.53 25.41 9.61
CA GLU A 31 20.00 26.28 8.53
C GLU A 31 19.16 26.15 7.26
N LEU A 32 18.88 24.91 6.81
CA LEU A 32 18.06 24.64 5.63
C LEU A 32 16.59 25.10 5.78
N LEU A 33 16.08 25.08 7.01
CA LEU A 33 14.72 25.55 7.33
C LEU A 33 14.63 27.06 7.56
N ASP A 34 15.77 27.74 7.67
CA ASP A 34 15.87 29.15 8.09
C ASP A 34 15.11 29.41 9.40
N VAL A 35 15.45 28.59 10.43
CA VAL A 35 14.89 28.72 11.80
C VAL A 35 15.99 28.57 12.84
N ASP A 36 15.73 29.04 14.05
CA ASP A 36 16.61 28.78 15.17
C ASP A 36 16.65 27.28 15.58
N LYS A 37 17.75 26.88 16.24
CA LYS A 37 17.98 25.48 16.66
C LYS A 37 16.88 24.94 17.59
N SER A 38 16.30 25.79 18.43
CA SER A 38 15.24 25.41 19.37
C SER A 38 13.99 25.01 18.57
N ASN A 39 13.58 25.83 17.62
CA ASN A 39 12.42 25.58 16.78
C ASN A 39 12.62 24.32 15.90
N ALA A 40 13.78 24.18 15.26
CA ALA A 40 14.11 22.96 14.51
C ALA A 40 14.06 21.72 15.40
N SER A 41 14.55 21.80 16.66
CA SER A 41 14.49 20.72 17.62
C SER A 41 13.05 20.32 17.97
N HIS A 42 12.16 21.28 18.18
CA HIS A 42 10.75 21.01 18.44
C HIS A 42 10.06 20.32 17.25
N ILE A 43 10.31 20.80 16.03
CA ILE A 43 9.79 20.20 14.80
C ILE A 43 10.27 18.74 14.68
N LEU A 44 11.58 18.50 14.82
CA LEU A 44 12.17 17.17 14.69
C LEU A 44 11.70 16.20 15.78
N LYS A 45 11.58 16.65 17.04
CA LYS A 45 10.99 15.84 18.10
C LYS A 45 9.55 15.44 17.80
N THR A 46 8.75 16.36 17.25
CA THR A 46 7.39 16.07 16.84
C THR A 46 7.36 15.04 15.70
N LEU A 47 8.21 15.18 14.68
CA LEU A 47 8.33 14.21 13.59
C LEU A 47 8.77 12.84 14.08
N VAL A 48 9.71 12.77 15.04
CA VAL A 48 10.14 11.51 15.67
C VAL A 48 9.02 10.88 16.48
N ALA A 49 8.33 11.64 17.31
CA ALA A 49 7.21 11.16 18.12
C ALA A 49 6.04 10.67 17.23
N ALA A 50 5.83 11.31 16.09
CA ALA A 50 4.82 10.92 15.10
C ALA A 50 5.28 9.78 14.17
N GLY A 51 6.52 9.28 14.28
CA GLY A 51 7.05 8.18 13.48
C GLY A 51 7.51 8.55 12.08
N TYR A 52 7.59 9.83 11.72
CA TYR A 52 8.05 10.31 10.41
C TYR A 52 9.56 10.52 10.31
N ALA A 53 10.24 10.63 11.43
CA ALA A 53 11.69 10.75 11.50
C ALA A 53 12.26 9.83 12.58
N SER A 54 13.56 9.49 12.48
CA SER A 54 14.31 8.77 13.52
C SER A 54 15.56 9.54 13.86
N GLN A 55 16.05 9.38 15.10
CA GLN A 55 17.30 9.91 15.56
C GLN A 55 18.25 8.76 15.93
N ASN A 56 19.45 8.74 15.35
CA ASN A 56 20.45 7.72 15.66
C ASN A 56 21.27 8.07 16.91
N SER A 57 22.15 7.15 17.35
CA SER A 57 23.05 7.32 18.49
C SER A 57 23.99 8.53 18.37
N SER A 58 24.32 8.95 17.16
CA SER A 58 25.14 10.12 16.86
C SER A 58 24.33 11.42 16.80
N ARG A 59 23.09 11.43 17.29
CA ARG A 59 22.16 12.55 17.30
C ARG A 59 21.89 13.16 15.91
N ARG A 60 21.95 12.34 14.86
CA ARG A 60 21.58 12.71 13.52
C ARG A 60 20.17 12.21 13.21
N TYR A 61 19.45 12.96 12.37
CA TYR A 61 18.08 12.68 11.98
C TYR A 61 18.02 12.15 10.54
N SER A 62 17.16 11.20 10.31
CA SER A 62 16.77 10.68 9.00
C SER A 62 15.27 10.66 8.91
N ALA A 63 14.72 10.85 7.71
CA ALA A 63 13.33 10.44 7.50
C ALA A 63 13.24 8.94 7.88
N VAL A 64 12.25 8.59 8.68
CA VAL A 64 11.77 7.22 8.63
C VAL A 64 11.21 7.16 7.23
N SER A 65 11.88 6.41 6.34
CA SER A 65 11.18 5.81 5.24
C SER A 65 9.91 5.31 5.90
N GLN A 66 8.75 5.99 5.69
CA GLN A 66 7.51 5.27 5.94
C GLN A 66 7.87 3.93 5.39
N LYS A 67 7.70 2.86 6.16
CA LYS A 67 7.69 1.54 5.58
C LYS A 67 6.70 1.67 4.43
N THR A 68 7.17 2.14 3.32
CA THR A 68 6.71 1.66 2.05
C THR A 68 6.97 0.20 2.30
N CYS A 69 5.94 -0.49 2.75
CA CYS A 69 5.96 -1.91 2.72
C CYS A 69 6.57 -2.18 1.38
N SER A 70 7.82 -2.66 1.38
CA SER A 70 8.58 -2.97 0.19
C SER A 70 7.96 -4.21 -0.44
N THR A 71 6.71 -4.04 -0.84
CA THR A 71 5.89 -4.99 -1.50
C THR A 71 4.95 -4.19 -2.39
N ASN A 72 5.40 -3.98 -3.63
CA ASN A 72 4.55 -3.67 -4.77
C ASN A 72 3.50 -2.56 -4.53
N GLN A 73 3.90 -1.39 -4.05
CA GLN A 73 3.05 -0.22 -4.17
C GLN A 73 3.14 0.26 -5.62
N HIS A 74 2.15 -0.12 -6.39
CA HIS A 74 1.99 0.39 -7.75
C HIS A 74 1.77 1.90 -7.68
N SER A 75 2.52 2.65 -8.45
CA SER A 75 2.23 4.07 -8.64
C SER A 75 0.85 4.25 -9.29
N LEU A 76 0.20 5.38 -9.06
CA LEU A 76 -1.09 5.67 -9.70
C LEU A 76 -1.00 5.53 -11.23
N THR A 77 0.12 5.96 -11.82
CA THR A 77 0.39 5.84 -13.26
C THR A 77 0.43 4.38 -13.72
N GLU A 78 1.08 3.49 -12.95
CA GLU A 78 1.12 2.05 -13.26
C GLU A 78 -0.26 1.41 -13.16
N VAL A 79 -1.05 1.79 -12.15
CA VAL A 79 -2.42 1.30 -11.99
C VAL A 79 -3.31 1.72 -13.18
N ILE A 80 -3.21 2.98 -13.62
CA ILE A 80 -3.95 3.49 -14.77
C ILE A 80 -3.53 2.75 -16.04
N ALA A 81 -2.23 2.62 -16.31
CA ALA A 81 -1.71 1.89 -17.46
C ALA A 81 -2.13 0.40 -17.44
N CYS A 82 -2.10 -0.25 -16.29
CA CYS A 82 -2.57 -1.62 -16.13
C CYS A 82 -4.06 -1.76 -16.48
N LYS A 83 -4.91 -0.83 -16.04
CA LYS A 83 -6.34 -0.82 -16.38
C LYS A 83 -6.56 -0.70 -17.90
N GLU A 84 -5.88 0.24 -18.55
CA GLU A 84 -6.00 0.47 -19.98
C GLU A 84 -5.57 -0.75 -20.80
N ILE A 85 -4.43 -1.36 -20.44
CA ILE A 85 -3.89 -2.54 -21.13
C ILE A 85 -4.79 -3.77 -20.92
N CYS A 86 -5.32 -3.98 -19.72
CA CYS A 86 -6.09 -5.17 -19.37
C CYS A 86 -7.58 -5.06 -19.76
N ARG A 87 -8.10 -3.87 -20.00
CA ARG A 87 -9.53 -3.65 -20.29
C ARG A 87 -10.08 -4.51 -21.43
N PRO A 88 -9.41 -4.61 -22.60
CA PRO A 88 -9.92 -5.46 -23.69
C PRO A 88 -10.02 -6.94 -23.30
N ALA A 89 -9.06 -7.46 -22.53
CA ALA A 89 -9.09 -8.84 -22.06
C ALA A 89 -10.24 -9.11 -21.08
N LEU A 90 -10.55 -8.16 -20.19
CA LEU A 90 -11.70 -8.26 -19.29
C LEU A 90 -13.04 -8.30 -20.09
N GLU A 91 -13.15 -7.48 -21.11
CA GLU A 91 -14.33 -7.42 -21.97
C GLU A 91 -14.50 -8.73 -22.75
N GLU A 92 -13.42 -9.29 -23.29
CA GLU A 92 -13.42 -10.59 -23.98
C GLU A 92 -13.85 -11.72 -23.05
N ILE A 93 -13.35 -11.75 -21.81
CA ILE A 93 -13.75 -12.74 -20.79
C ILE A 93 -15.26 -12.66 -20.55
N VAL A 94 -15.79 -11.45 -20.33
CA VAL A 94 -17.22 -11.26 -20.07
C VAL A 94 -18.08 -11.65 -21.28
N GLN A 95 -17.66 -11.28 -22.49
CA GLN A 95 -18.35 -11.66 -23.71
C GLN A 95 -18.38 -13.19 -23.93
N THR A 96 -17.27 -13.86 -23.62
CA THR A 96 -17.14 -15.31 -23.84
C THR A 96 -17.86 -16.13 -22.78
N THR A 97 -17.78 -15.71 -21.50
CA THR A 97 -18.31 -16.49 -20.37
C THR A 97 -19.70 -16.05 -19.93
N GLY A 98 -20.08 -14.80 -20.22
CA GLY A 98 -21.27 -14.15 -19.67
C GLY A 98 -21.16 -13.80 -18.18
N GLU A 99 -19.98 -14.02 -17.54
CA GLU A 99 -19.73 -13.73 -16.13
C GLU A 99 -18.99 -12.40 -15.99
N CYS A 100 -19.07 -11.78 -14.79
CA CYS A 100 -18.30 -10.58 -14.50
C CYS A 100 -16.80 -10.89 -14.41
N ALA A 101 -15.96 -9.95 -14.84
CA ALA A 101 -14.51 -10.03 -14.71
C ALA A 101 -14.00 -8.87 -13.84
N HIS A 102 -13.06 -9.18 -12.96
CA HIS A 102 -12.45 -8.21 -12.06
C HIS A 102 -10.94 -8.16 -12.28
N LEU A 103 -10.39 -6.94 -12.28
CA LEU A 103 -8.95 -6.71 -12.26
C LEU A 103 -8.52 -6.24 -10.86
N ALA A 104 -7.46 -6.84 -10.36
CA ALA A 104 -6.91 -6.44 -9.08
C ALA A 104 -5.39 -6.47 -9.09
N VAL A 105 -4.78 -5.73 -8.20
CA VAL A 105 -3.35 -5.73 -7.90
C VAL A 105 -3.12 -6.11 -6.44
N LEU A 106 -1.94 -6.61 -6.15
CA LEU A 106 -1.52 -6.89 -4.79
C LEU A 106 -1.02 -5.60 -4.16
N VAL A 107 -1.62 -5.20 -3.02
CA VAL A 107 -1.14 -4.10 -2.19
C VAL A 107 -0.93 -4.61 -0.78
N GLU A 108 0.30 -4.59 -0.32
CA GLU A 108 0.71 -5.19 0.96
C GLU A 108 0.30 -6.68 1.04
N ASP A 109 -0.61 -7.02 1.95
CA ASP A 109 -1.18 -8.35 2.14
C ASP A 109 -2.66 -8.45 1.71
N ARG A 110 -3.08 -7.58 0.76
CA ARG A 110 -4.47 -7.44 0.32
C ARG A 110 -4.60 -7.44 -1.20
N VAL A 111 -5.74 -7.92 -1.66
CA VAL A 111 -6.22 -7.78 -3.04
C VAL A 111 -6.90 -6.43 -3.19
N TRP A 112 -6.38 -5.55 -4.02
CA TRP A 112 -7.00 -4.25 -4.34
C TRP A 112 -7.67 -4.31 -5.71
N TYR A 113 -9.00 -4.20 -5.74
CA TYR A 113 -9.77 -4.21 -6.98
C TYR A 113 -9.68 -2.86 -7.67
N ILE A 114 -9.07 -2.82 -8.86
CA ILE A 114 -8.78 -1.59 -9.60
C ILE A 114 -9.69 -1.38 -10.80
N ASP A 115 -10.28 -2.46 -11.38
CA ASP A 115 -11.24 -2.37 -12.47
C ASP A 115 -12.17 -3.58 -12.48
N LYS A 116 -13.29 -3.46 -13.22
CA LYS A 116 -14.22 -4.56 -13.47
C LYS A 116 -15.00 -4.35 -14.75
N VAL A 117 -15.48 -5.44 -15.34
CA VAL A 117 -16.51 -5.48 -16.36
C VAL A 117 -17.67 -6.32 -15.81
N ASP A 118 -18.84 -5.70 -15.74
CA ASP A 118 -20.02 -6.34 -15.17
C ASP A 118 -20.64 -7.34 -16.13
N SER A 119 -21.16 -8.44 -15.59
CA SER A 119 -22.06 -9.36 -16.29
C SER A 119 -23.43 -8.70 -16.52
N LEU A 120 -24.07 -9.09 -17.61
CA LEU A 120 -25.47 -8.73 -17.88
C LEU A 120 -26.48 -9.62 -17.11
N ARG A 121 -25.99 -10.65 -16.40
CA ARG A 121 -26.83 -11.54 -15.61
C ARG A 121 -27.37 -10.84 -14.35
N PRO A 122 -28.61 -11.15 -13.94
CA PRO A 122 -29.21 -10.56 -12.74
C PRO A 122 -28.44 -10.88 -11.46
N LEU A 123 -27.88 -12.11 -11.37
CA LEU A 123 -27.04 -12.54 -10.25
C LEU A 123 -25.58 -12.51 -10.68
N LYS A 124 -24.79 -11.69 -10.02
CA LYS A 124 -23.36 -11.54 -10.28
C LYS A 124 -22.57 -11.33 -8.99
N VAL A 125 -21.29 -11.70 -9.00
CA VAL A 125 -20.36 -11.33 -7.95
C VAL A 125 -19.98 -9.88 -8.15
N ASP A 126 -20.11 -9.05 -7.11
CA ASP A 126 -19.76 -7.64 -7.17
C ASP A 126 -18.75 -7.30 -6.07
N HIS A 127 -17.59 -6.84 -6.50
CA HIS A 127 -16.60 -6.21 -5.64
C HIS A 127 -16.45 -4.75 -6.08
N PRO A 128 -16.74 -3.77 -5.21
CA PRO A 128 -16.58 -2.37 -5.54
C PRO A 128 -15.12 -2.04 -5.93
N ILE A 129 -14.95 -1.26 -7.01
CA ILE A 129 -13.63 -0.74 -7.37
C ILE A 129 -13.10 0.09 -6.20
N GLY A 130 -11.82 -0.08 -5.86
CA GLY A 130 -11.18 0.54 -4.70
C GLY A 130 -11.26 -0.30 -3.42
N SER A 131 -12.06 -1.38 -3.39
CA SER A 131 -12.14 -2.24 -2.21
C SER A 131 -10.89 -3.11 -2.03
N LEU A 132 -10.62 -3.47 -0.78
CA LEU A 132 -9.53 -4.36 -0.37
C LEU A 132 -10.10 -5.67 0.18
N SER A 133 -9.58 -6.79 -0.30
CA SER A 133 -9.99 -8.12 0.16
C SER A 133 -8.82 -8.95 0.68
N PRO A 134 -9.08 -9.91 1.58
CA PRO A 134 -8.04 -10.80 2.10
C PRO A 134 -7.50 -11.76 1.04
N LEU A 135 -6.24 -12.17 1.19
CA LEU A 135 -5.60 -13.11 0.27
C LEU A 135 -6.12 -14.55 0.42
N HIS A 136 -6.27 -15.05 1.65
CA HIS A 136 -6.47 -16.48 1.91
C HIS A 136 -7.88 -17.01 1.58
N CYS A 137 -8.87 -16.14 1.42
CA CYS A 137 -10.28 -16.54 1.27
C CYS A 137 -10.96 -16.00 0.01
N THR A 138 -10.22 -15.38 -0.91
CA THR A 138 -10.73 -14.91 -2.20
C THR A 138 -10.02 -15.62 -3.36
N ALA A 139 -10.68 -15.76 -4.51
CA ALA A 139 -10.08 -16.40 -5.70
C ALA A 139 -8.81 -15.68 -6.16
N LEU A 140 -8.88 -14.34 -6.36
CA LEU A 140 -7.72 -13.53 -6.72
C LEU A 140 -6.62 -13.56 -5.65
N GLY A 141 -7.01 -13.57 -4.36
CA GLY A 141 -6.05 -13.70 -3.27
C GLY A 141 -5.29 -15.02 -3.30
N LYS A 142 -5.99 -16.15 -3.52
CA LYS A 142 -5.34 -17.46 -3.69
C LYS A 142 -4.44 -17.48 -4.92
N ALA A 143 -4.83 -16.86 -6.03
CA ALA A 143 -3.98 -16.75 -7.20
C ALA A 143 -2.68 -15.96 -6.90
N PHE A 144 -2.76 -14.84 -6.17
CA PHE A 144 -1.57 -14.11 -5.73
C PHE A 144 -0.66 -14.92 -4.78
N LEU A 145 -1.26 -15.77 -3.93
CA LEU A 145 -0.50 -16.66 -3.04
C LEU A 145 0.14 -17.83 -3.78
N ALA A 146 -0.52 -18.37 -4.81
CA ALA A 146 -0.06 -19.53 -5.57
C ALA A 146 0.98 -19.16 -6.63
N PHE A 147 0.76 -18.08 -7.38
CA PHE A 147 1.53 -17.71 -8.56
C PHE A 147 2.31 -16.41 -8.41
N GLY A 148 1.97 -15.58 -7.43
CA GLY A 148 2.64 -14.31 -7.15
C GLY A 148 3.69 -14.42 -6.06
N ASN A 149 4.24 -13.26 -5.68
CA ASN A 149 5.20 -13.16 -4.59
C ASN A 149 4.52 -12.83 -3.24
N ALA A 150 3.20 -13.05 -3.12
CA ALA A 150 2.46 -12.78 -1.91
C ALA A 150 2.82 -13.79 -0.82
N LYS A 151 2.92 -13.31 0.43
CA LYS A 151 3.13 -14.17 1.59
C LYS A 151 1.80 -14.51 2.24
N ILE A 152 1.68 -15.73 2.73
CA ILE A 152 0.51 -16.12 3.52
C ILE A 152 0.46 -15.24 4.78
N PRO A 153 -0.69 -14.59 5.06
CA PRO A 153 -0.85 -13.77 6.26
C PRO A 153 -0.59 -14.59 7.53
N SER A 154 -0.01 -13.96 8.53
CA SER A 154 0.24 -14.61 9.84
C SER A 154 -1.05 -14.96 10.58
N GLU A 155 -2.13 -14.23 10.32
CA GLU A 155 -3.46 -14.46 10.87
C GLU A 155 -4.47 -14.73 9.76
N LEU A 156 -5.13 -15.88 9.81
CA LEU A 156 -6.19 -16.27 8.89
C LEU A 156 -7.55 -16.05 9.56
N ARG A 157 -8.15 -14.87 9.32
CA ARG A 157 -9.45 -14.50 9.91
C ARG A 157 -10.59 -15.29 9.28
N ILE A 158 -11.57 -15.69 10.10
CA ILE A 158 -12.81 -16.33 9.64
C ILE A 158 -13.76 -15.25 9.09
N TYR A 159 -14.21 -15.41 7.86
CA TYR A 159 -15.25 -14.56 7.24
C TYR A 159 -16.56 -15.33 7.06
N THR A 160 -16.49 -16.62 6.78
CA THR A 160 -17.62 -17.53 6.65
C THR A 160 -17.27 -18.88 7.26
N HIS A 161 -18.27 -19.74 7.48
CA HIS A 161 -18.04 -21.12 7.93
C HIS A 161 -17.20 -21.97 6.95
N LYS A 162 -17.03 -21.51 5.70
CA LYS A 162 -16.19 -22.17 4.68
C LYS A 162 -14.79 -21.58 4.58
N THR A 163 -14.48 -20.53 5.34
CA THR A 163 -13.15 -19.90 5.29
C THR A 163 -12.08 -20.87 5.78
N ILE A 164 -11.07 -21.13 4.95
CA ILE A 164 -9.93 -21.96 5.32
C ILE A 164 -9.02 -21.15 6.24
N VAL A 165 -8.85 -21.59 7.49
CA VAL A 165 -7.99 -20.97 8.50
C VAL A 165 -6.86 -21.90 8.97
N ASN A 166 -6.77 -23.08 8.39
CA ASN A 166 -5.72 -24.06 8.67
C ASN A 166 -4.66 -23.98 7.58
N LEU A 167 -3.40 -23.68 7.95
CA LEU A 167 -2.30 -23.53 7.00
C LEU A 167 -2.04 -24.74 6.11
N PRO A 168 -1.97 -25.99 6.64
CA PRO A 168 -1.84 -27.19 5.81
C PRO A 168 -2.97 -27.36 4.80
N HIS A 169 -4.20 -26.97 5.16
CA HIS A 169 -5.33 -27.03 4.25
C HIS A 169 -5.20 -25.94 3.18
N LEU A 170 -4.85 -24.71 3.57
CA LEU A 170 -4.62 -23.61 2.61
C LEU A 170 -3.52 -23.98 1.60
N HIS A 171 -2.39 -24.53 2.05
CA HIS A 171 -1.33 -24.96 1.13
C HIS A 171 -1.80 -26.00 0.11
N ARG A 172 -2.62 -26.99 0.53
CA ARG A 172 -3.18 -27.96 -0.42
C ARG A 172 -4.12 -27.33 -1.43
N GLU A 173 -4.93 -26.40 -0.98
CA GLU A 173 -5.83 -25.61 -1.85
C GLU A 173 -5.03 -24.81 -2.89
N LEU A 174 -3.95 -24.12 -2.47
CA LEU A 174 -3.09 -23.34 -3.36
C LEU A 174 -2.35 -24.18 -4.42
N LEU A 175 -2.10 -25.47 -4.13
CA LEU A 175 -1.53 -26.40 -5.12
C LEU A 175 -2.55 -26.85 -6.19
N GLN A 176 -3.84 -26.61 -5.95
CA GLN A 176 -4.94 -26.96 -6.86
C GLN A 176 -5.49 -25.73 -7.61
N THR A 177 -5.04 -24.53 -7.22
CA THR A 177 -5.39 -23.26 -7.88
C THR A 177 -4.59 -23.08 -9.16
#